data_ec6e4f7a3654ed1f8bf7b41f9c75bba2
#
_entry.id   ec6e4f7a3654ed1f8bf7b41f9c75bba2
#
_cell.length_a   1.000
_cell.length_b   1.000
_cell.length_c   1.000
_cell.angle_alpha   90.00
_cell.angle_beta   90.00
_cell.angle_gamma   90.00
#
_symmetry.space_group_name_H-M   'P 1'
#
loop_
_entity.id
_entity.type
_entity.pdbx_description
1 polymer ?
#
loop_
_entity_poly.entity_id
_entity_poly.type
_entity_poly.pdbx_seq_one_letter_code
_entity_poly.pdbx_strand_id
1 'polypeptide(L)'
;MSLTLCVLLWAQPGAGDALIAYEDKVLDLVPGHGGRVLQRARSSGTDGQPLEIQLLQFPSQSALDDYMTDTRRLALARDRDQAIASTQVINVEMT
;
A
#
# COMPACT_ATOMS: atom_id res chain seq x y z
N MET A 1 2.91 -17.64 11.48
CA MET A 1 3.48 -17.56 10.13
C MET A 1 3.20 -16.17 9.56
N SER A 2 4.23 -15.45 9.13
CA SER A 2 4.05 -14.10 8.61
C SER A 2 3.84 -14.12 7.09
N LEU A 3 3.19 -13.06 6.60
CA LEU A 3 3.02 -12.80 5.17
C LEU A 3 3.91 -11.62 4.79
N THR A 4 4.58 -11.72 3.66
CA THR A 4 5.28 -10.59 3.07
C THR A 4 4.65 -10.27 1.71
N LEU A 5 4.31 -8.99 1.51
CA LEU A 5 3.63 -8.53 0.31
C LEU A 5 4.50 -7.52 -0.41
N CYS A 6 4.58 -7.65 -1.74
CA CYS A 6 5.09 -6.61 -2.61
C CYS A 6 3.88 -5.90 -3.21
N VAL A 7 3.75 -4.60 -2.96
CA VAL A 7 2.62 -3.79 -3.42
C VAL A 7 3.11 -2.82 -4.47
N LEU A 8 2.46 -2.81 -5.62
CA LEU A 8 2.77 -1.94 -6.76
C LEU A 8 1.59 -1.00 -6.97
N LEU A 9 1.85 0.30 -7.00
CA LEU A 9 0.80 1.32 -7.03
C LEU A 9 1.00 2.27 -8.20
N TRP A 10 -0.05 2.39 -9.03
CA TRP A 10 -0.08 3.32 -10.16
C TRP A 10 -1.00 4.49 -9.82
N ALA A 11 -0.49 5.70 -10.04
CA ALA A 11 -1.26 6.91 -9.75
C ALA A 11 -2.24 7.24 -10.88
N GLN A 12 -3.37 7.85 -10.52
CA GLN A 12 -4.21 8.53 -11.50
C GLN A 12 -3.41 9.64 -12.18
N PRO A 13 -3.74 10.00 -13.43
CA PRO A 13 -3.01 11.07 -14.14
C PRO A 13 -2.96 12.35 -13.32
N GLY A 14 -1.74 12.87 -13.10
CA GLY A 14 -1.51 14.09 -12.33
C GLY A 14 -1.68 13.94 -10.82
N ALA A 15 -1.92 12.72 -10.29
CA ALA A 15 -2.24 12.51 -8.89
C ALA A 15 -1.10 11.86 -8.09
N GLY A 16 0.16 12.00 -8.55
CA GLY A 16 1.29 11.39 -7.85
C GLY A 16 1.42 11.85 -6.40
N ASP A 17 1.29 13.15 -6.15
CA ASP A 17 1.37 13.69 -4.78
C ASP A 17 0.21 13.21 -3.92
N ALA A 18 -0.98 13.06 -4.50
CA ALA A 18 -2.15 12.55 -3.79
C ALA A 18 -1.96 11.08 -3.42
N LEU A 19 -1.34 10.27 -4.29
CA LEU A 19 -1.02 8.88 -3.98
C LEU A 19 -0.07 8.80 -2.79
N ILE A 20 0.99 9.59 -2.81
CA ILE A 20 1.98 9.61 -1.73
C ILE A 20 1.31 9.99 -0.41
N ALA A 21 0.48 11.05 -0.41
CA ALA A 21 -0.21 11.50 0.79
C ALA A 21 -1.19 10.44 1.32
N TYR A 22 -1.90 9.76 0.44
CA TYR A 22 -2.81 8.68 0.82
C TYR A 22 -2.05 7.51 1.45
N GLU A 23 -0.94 7.07 0.80
CA GLU A 23 -0.14 5.95 1.32
C GLU A 23 0.50 6.30 2.65
N ASP A 24 0.96 7.53 2.84
CA ASP A 24 1.47 7.97 4.14
C ASP A 24 0.44 7.76 5.26
N LYS A 25 -0.83 8.06 4.98
CA LYS A 25 -1.91 7.90 5.97
C LYS A 25 -2.23 6.45 6.25
N VAL A 26 -2.45 5.64 5.20
CA VAL A 26 -2.89 4.26 5.41
C VAL A 26 -1.77 3.37 5.95
N LEU A 27 -0.52 3.63 5.58
CA LEU A 27 0.59 2.85 6.11
C LEU A 27 0.86 3.13 7.60
N ASP A 28 0.44 4.28 8.11
CA ASP A 28 0.50 4.56 9.54
C ASP A 28 -0.38 3.62 10.36
N LEU A 29 -1.36 2.97 9.73
CA LEU A 29 -2.23 2.01 10.40
C LEU A 29 -1.63 0.60 10.48
N VAL A 30 -0.61 0.31 9.68
CA VAL A 30 -0.01 -1.04 9.59
C VAL A 30 0.49 -1.54 10.93
N PRO A 31 1.27 -0.75 11.73
CA PRO A 31 1.76 -1.24 13.03
C PRO A 31 0.64 -1.61 14.01
N GLY A 32 -0.51 -0.93 13.95
CA GLY A 32 -1.66 -1.24 14.81
C GLY A 32 -2.24 -2.62 14.56
N HIS A 33 -1.94 -3.24 13.43
CA HIS A 33 -2.35 -4.59 13.08
C HIS A 33 -1.18 -5.60 13.20
N GLY A 34 -0.13 -5.23 13.92
CA GLY A 34 1.04 -6.06 14.09
C GLY A 34 1.93 -6.15 12.87
N GLY A 35 1.65 -5.32 11.86
CA GLY A 35 2.41 -5.32 10.63
C GLY A 35 3.61 -4.38 10.65
N ARG A 36 4.40 -4.46 9.59
CA ARG A 36 5.61 -3.64 9.43
C ARG A 36 5.73 -3.20 7.97
N VAL A 37 6.08 -1.94 7.76
CA VAL A 37 6.51 -1.45 6.46
C VAL A 37 8.01 -1.73 6.35
N LEU A 38 8.40 -2.73 5.57
CA LEU A 38 9.81 -3.12 5.45
C LEU A 38 10.56 -2.15 4.56
N GLN A 39 9.93 -1.71 3.46
CA GLN A 39 10.58 -0.85 2.47
C GLN A 39 9.52 -0.10 1.66
N ARG A 40 9.82 1.12 1.29
CA ARG A 40 9.09 1.90 0.28
C ARG A 40 10.09 2.39 -0.73
N ALA A 41 9.71 2.36 -2.01
CA ALA A 41 10.52 2.90 -3.09
C ALA A 41 9.61 3.59 -4.08
N ARG A 42 10.11 4.61 -4.75
CA ARG A 42 9.36 5.36 -5.76
C ARG A 42 10.14 5.42 -7.05
N SER A 43 9.41 5.30 -8.16
CA SER A 43 9.94 5.52 -9.49
C SER A 43 9.48 6.88 -10.00
N SER A 44 9.87 7.21 -11.24
CA SER A 44 9.32 8.41 -11.91
C SER A 44 7.88 8.21 -12.36
N GLY A 45 7.37 6.97 -12.36
CA GLY A 45 6.02 6.66 -12.84
C GLY A 45 5.87 6.76 -14.35
N THR A 46 6.97 6.84 -15.09
CA THR A 46 6.96 6.94 -16.56
C THR A 46 6.88 5.56 -17.21
N ASP A 47 6.48 5.51 -18.47
CA ASP A 47 6.48 4.29 -19.30
C ASP A 47 5.65 3.15 -18.71
N GLY A 48 4.53 3.48 -18.05
CA GLY A 48 3.65 2.47 -17.46
C GLY A 48 4.18 1.86 -16.17
N GLN A 49 5.24 2.40 -15.57
CA GLN A 49 5.80 1.91 -14.33
C GLN A 49 4.94 2.32 -13.14
N PRO A 50 4.90 1.49 -12.07
CA PRO A 50 4.24 1.91 -10.84
C PRO A 50 5.00 3.10 -10.23
N LEU A 51 4.26 4.04 -9.64
CA LEU A 51 4.88 5.19 -8.97
C LEU A 51 5.53 4.77 -7.66
N GLU A 52 4.87 3.91 -6.89
CA GLU A 52 5.39 3.44 -5.61
C GLU A 52 5.39 1.92 -5.54
N ILE A 53 6.42 1.37 -4.90
CA ILE A 53 6.60 -0.06 -4.65
C ILE A 53 6.84 -0.21 -3.16
N GLN A 54 6.13 -1.14 -2.51
CA GLN A 54 6.23 -1.35 -1.07
C GLN A 54 6.47 -2.82 -0.77
N LEU A 55 7.21 -3.08 0.32
CA LEU A 55 7.29 -4.39 0.94
C LEU A 55 6.68 -4.26 2.32
N LEU A 56 5.59 -5.00 2.55
CA LEU A 56 4.86 -4.99 3.81
C LEU A 56 4.87 -6.39 4.41
N GLN A 57 4.90 -6.47 5.74
CA GLN A 57 4.83 -7.74 6.44
C GLN A 57 3.72 -7.70 7.48
N PHE A 58 2.91 -8.77 7.51
CA PHE A 58 1.85 -8.95 8.51
C PHE A 58 2.05 -10.30 9.21
N PRO A 59 1.67 -10.41 10.50
CA PRO A 59 1.87 -11.65 11.24
C PRO A 59 0.99 -12.81 10.74
N SER A 60 -0.13 -12.51 10.06
CA SER A 60 -1.08 -13.51 9.59
C SER A 60 -1.98 -12.94 8.51
N GLN A 61 -2.70 -13.82 7.81
CA GLN A 61 -3.76 -13.40 6.89
C GLN A 61 -4.86 -12.63 7.62
N SER A 62 -5.22 -13.06 8.82
CA SER A 62 -6.24 -12.39 9.64
C SER A 62 -5.85 -10.93 9.94
N ALA A 63 -4.58 -10.69 10.29
CA ALA A 63 -4.08 -9.35 10.55
C ALA A 63 -4.15 -8.47 9.29
N LEU A 64 -3.80 -9.02 8.13
CA LEU A 64 -3.92 -8.32 6.86
C LEU A 64 -5.38 -7.98 6.56
N ASP A 65 -6.29 -8.94 6.74
CA ASP A 65 -7.72 -8.73 6.50
C ASP A 65 -8.26 -7.63 7.40
N ASP A 66 -7.87 -7.62 8.67
CA ASP A 66 -8.28 -6.58 9.63
C ASP A 66 -7.75 -5.20 9.23
N TYR A 67 -6.54 -5.12 8.72
CA TYR A 67 -5.98 -3.88 8.19
C TYR A 67 -6.79 -3.40 6.97
N MET A 68 -7.08 -4.29 6.03
CA MET A 68 -7.80 -3.94 4.81
C MET A 68 -9.21 -3.43 5.09
N THR A 69 -9.83 -3.89 6.19
CA THR A 69 -11.19 -3.49 6.59
C THR A 69 -11.22 -2.53 7.77
N ASP A 70 -10.07 -2.00 8.20
CA ASP A 70 -10.01 -0.99 9.25
C ASP A 70 -10.86 0.21 8.85
N THR A 71 -11.76 0.65 9.76
CA THR A 71 -12.69 1.73 9.49
C THR A 71 -11.99 3.05 9.15
N ARG A 72 -10.82 3.28 9.75
CA ARG A 72 -10.01 4.48 9.45
C ARG A 72 -9.47 4.43 8.02
N ARG A 73 -9.09 3.24 7.53
CA ARG A 73 -8.66 3.02 6.16
C ARG A 73 -9.82 3.20 5.18
N LEU A 74 -10.98 2.62 5.50
CA LEU A 74 -12.17 2.71 4.67
C LEU A 74 -12.70 4.15 4.58
N ALA A 75 -12.51 4.95 5.63
CA ALA A 75 -12.89 6.36 5.62
C ALA A 75 -12.10 7.18 4.60
N LEU A 76 -10.97 6.67 4.12
CA LEU A 76 -10.12 7.33 3.11
C LEU A 76 -10.41 6.83 1.69
N ALA A 77 -11.51 6.11 1.47
CA ALA A 77 -11.82 5.49 0.17
C ALA A 77 -11.90 6.53 -0.96
N ARG A 78 -12.45 7.72 -0.71
CA ARG A 78 -12.51 8.77 -1.72
C ARG A 78 -11.11 9.25 -2.11
N ASP A 79 -10.24 9.47 -1.11
CA ASP A 79 -8.86 9.86 -1.37
C ASP A 79 -8.14 8.80 -2.19
N ARG A 80 -8.39 7.52 -1.87
CA ARG A 80 -7.82 6.39 -2.61
C ARG A 80 -8.26 6.40 -4.07
N ASP A 81 -9.55 6.57 -4.33
CA ASP A 81 -10.11 6.54 -5.68
C ASP A 81 -9.57 7.69 -6.55
N GLN A 82 -9.35 8.86 -5.95
CA GLN A 82 -8.79 10.01 -6.64
C GLN A 82 -7.30 9.87 -6.92
N ALA A 83 -6.58 9.12 -6.09
CA ALA A 83 -5.12 9.04 -6.13
C ALA A 83 -4.62 7.83 -6.92
N ILE A 84 -5.27 6.67 -6.80
CA ILE A 84 -4.74 5.39 -7.28
C ILE A 84 -5.55 4.88 -8.46
N ALA A 85 -4.86 4.70 -9.60
CA ALA A 85 -5.45 4.12 -10.80
C ALA A 85 -5.54 2.59 -10.69
N SER A 86 -4.49 1.96 -10.19
CA SER A 86 -4.47 0.50 -10.02
C SER A 86 -3.46 0.10 -8.95
N THR A 87 -3.67 -1.08 -8.40
CA THR A 87 -2.81 -1.68 -7.38
C THR A 87 -2.60 -3.14 -7.74
N GLN A 88 -1.37 -3.63 -7.60
CA GLN A 88 -1.06 -5.04 -7.70
C GLN A 88 -0.39 -5.48 -6.40
N VAL A 89 -0.85 -6.59 -5.83
CA VAL A 89 -0.30 -7.16 -4.60
C VAL A 89 0.21 -8.55 -4.92
N ILE A 90 1.47 -8.81 -4.58
CA ILE A 90 2.14 -10.08 -4.84
C ILE A 90 2.66 -10.62 -3.52
N ASN A 91 2.33 -11.88 -3.19
CA ASN A 91 2.95 -12.55 -2.06
C ASN A 91 4.37 -12.93 -2.44
N VAL A 92 5.34 -12.57 -1.59
CA VAL A 92 6.75 -12.80 -1.85
C VAL A 92 7.43 -13.42 -0.64
N GLU A 93 8.58 -14.02 -0.87
CA GLU A 93 9.51 -14.43 0.20
C GLU A 93 10.70 -13.49 0.19
N MET A 94 11.12 -13.07 1.39
CA MET A 94 12.37 -12.31 1.54
C MET A 94 13.54 -13.29 1.46
N THR A 95 14.44 -13.06 0.55
CA THR A 95 15.61 -13.92 0.33
C THR A 95 16.86 -13.38 0.99
#